data_e773e5ea33543ec6d79b4211502b47c2
#
_entry.id   e773e5ea33543ec6d79b4211502b47c2
#
_cell.length_a   1.000
_cell.length_b   1.000
_cell.length_c   1.000
_cell.angle_alpha   90.00
_cell.angle_beta   90.00
_cell.angle_gamma   90.00
#
_symmetry.space_group_name_H-M   'P 1'
#
loop_
_entity.id
_entity.type
_entity.pdbx_description
1 polymer ?
#
loop_
_entity_poly.entity_id
_entity_poly.type
_entity_poly.pdbx_seq_one_letter_code
_entity_poly.pdbx_strand_id
1 'polypeptide(L)'
;MELNEAVKGHLEGLGKEIDALIGHSKHGKGDIYSPTCWSKNSEDVDVALRVIGAASQSIHDGVTRLNLVYKANPSEVASESMSREMGGFCQQMVASLTLLSSVGASKSMVTYFSAGVRAVLHSLKDLIGALLDPSRHARLNGLTGTVWQTCKELQQAPKTNKLACRRQMMQWSVAVKDTIDEFVEAAKTTAMANAGESESAGDKGGLDEQFAAKVSVGGAGEGDVGAEGTFNDFDFDGMDENYEAAELPCVEASVDVLRVFRRCLKAANDSLNSLDSPEPQEESGATAGPAGEGWLQGKLEWAKSVQTHLDDANECAGEVGILLYPPLDGGELLGRANDLEKSLAAFCEVFYACGEGKNSEMESPLRKAVVEKLGVLRAALEKL
;
A
#
# COMPACT_ATOMS: atom_id res chain seq x y z
N MET A 1 28.33 27.16 -13.09
CA MET A 1 28.27 27.32 -14.57
C MET A 1 26.84 27.71 -14.89
N GLU A 2 26.65 28.87 -15.48
CA GLU A 2 25.30 29.32 -15.86
C GLU A 2 24.92 28.70 -17.20
N LEU A 3 23.74 28.11 -17.29
CA LEU A 3 23.19 27.58 -18.53
C LEU A 3 22.76 28.76 -19.44
N ASN A 4 22.90 28.59 -20.75
CA ASN A 4 22.34 29.51 -21.73
C ASN A 4 20.80 29.55 -21.57
N GLU A 5 20.18 30.72 -21.76
CA GLU A 5 18.74 30.93 -21.58
C GLU A 5 17.89 30.00 -22.48
N ALA A 6 18.29 29.70 -23.69
CA ALA A 6 17.60 28.75 -24.56
C ALA A 6 17.65 27.31 -23.98
N VAL A 7 18.82 26.89 -23.49
CA VAL A 7 19.02 25.57 -22.84
C VAL A 7 18.19 25.47 -21.57
N LYS A 8 18.15 26.55 -20.76
CA LYS A 8 17.30 26.65 -19.57
C LYS A 8 15.83 26.56 -19.92
N GLY A 9 15.38 27.24 -20.99
CA GLY A 9 14.00 27.20 -21.46
C GLY A 9 13.54 25.79 -21.86
N HIS A 10 14.40 24.97 -22.46
CA HIS A 10 14.08 23.58 -22.80
C HIS A 10 13.89 22.68 -21.55
N LEU A 11 14.73 22.86 -20.51
CA LEU A 11 14.55 22.14 -19.22
C LEU A 11 13.30 22.59 -18.48
N GLU A 12 13.03 23.90 -18.43
CA GLU A 12 11.81 24.43 -17.82
C GLU A 12 10.55 23.92 -18.56
N GLY A 13 10.62 23.83 -19.88
CA GLY A 13 9.56 23.24 -20.72
C GLY A 13 9.29 21.78 -20.36
N LEU A 14 10.34 20.97 -20.26
CA LEU A 14 10.26 19.57 -19.84
C LEU A 14 9.69 19.44 -18.41
N GLY A 15 10.13 20.30 -17.48
CA GLY A 15 9.60 20.32 -16.12
C GLY A 15 8.10 20.60 -16.06
N LYS A 16 7.60 21.58 -16.84
CA LYS A 16 6.16 21.89 -16.95
C LYS A 16 5.35 20.75 -17.56
N GLU A 17 5.90 20.10 -18.59
CA GLU A 17 5.29 18.94 -19.21
C GLU A 17 5.14 17.77 -18.20
N ILE A 18 6.18 17.48 -17.43
CA ILE A 18 6.15 16.47 -16.38
C ILE A 18 5.10 16.81 -15.30
N ASP A 19 4.97 18.07 -14.90
CA ASP A 19 3.94 18.50 -13.96
C ASP A 19 2.52 18.23 -14.47
N ALA A 20 2.26 18.52 -15.75
CA ALA A 20 0.99 18.20 -16.36
C ALA A 20 0.73 16.68 -16.38
N LEU A 21 1.73 15.87 -16.71
CA LEU A 21 1.64 14.41 -16.72
C LEU A 21 1.40 13.83 -15.32
N ILE A 22 2.03 14.36 -14.27
CA ILE A 22 1.78 13.99 -12.87
C ILE A 22 0.30 14.23 -12.52
N GLY A 23 -0.27 15.36 -12.94
CA GLY A 23 -1.69 15.67 -12.79
C GLY A 23 -2.60 14.61 -13.42
N HIS A 24 -2.30 14.20 -14.64
CA HIS A 24 -3.06 13.21 -15.38
C HIS A 24 -2.93 11.77 -14.80
N SER A 25 -1.80 11.43 -14.20
CA SER A 25 -1.56 10.10 -13.62
C SER A 25 -2.39 9.79 -12.36
N LYS A 26 -3.11 10.78 -11.81
CA LYS A 26 -3.94 10.62 -10.60
C LYS A 26 -5.31 9.95 -10.86
N HIS A 27 -5.72 9.77 -12.09
CA HIS A 27 -7.10 9.41 -12.46
C HIS A 27 -7.30 7.95 -12.90
N GLY A 28 -6.45 7.04 -12.49
CA GLY A 28 -6.63 5.61 -12.78
C GLY A 28 -7.73 4.97 -11.93
N LYS A 29 -9.00 5.10 -12.32
CA LYS A 29 -10.09 4.24 -11.80
C LYS A 29 -10.09 2.94 -12.59
N GLY A 30 -9.29 1.96 -12.18
CA GLY A 30 -9.40 0.61 -12.69
C GLY A 30 -10.64 -0.06 -12.10
N ASP A 31 -11.76 -0.02 -12.79
CA ASP A 31 -13.00 -0.65 -12.35
C ASP A 31 -13.36 -1.92 -13.15
N ILE A 32 -12.56 -2.25 -14.17
CA ILE A 32 -12.89 -3.36 -15.06
C ILE A 32 -12.04 -4.57 -14.70
N TYR A 33 -12.57 -5.45 -13.86
CA TYR A 33 -12.08 -6.80 -13.73
C TYR A 33 -12.47 -7.59 -15.00
N SER A 34 -11.50 -7.88 -15.84
CA SER A 34 -11.71 -8.88 -16.89
C SER A 34 -11.41 -10.27 -16.31
N PRO A 35 -12.33 -11.23 -16.42
CA PRO A 35 -12.11 -12.62 -16.00
C PRO A 35 -10.85 -13.23 -16.62
N THR A 36 -10.55 -12.85 -17.85
CA THR A 36 -9.40 -13.36 -18.61
C THR A 36 -8.05 -12.85 -18.12
N CYS A 37 -8.02 -11.83 -17.24
CA CYS A 37 -6.80 -11.15 -16.81
C CYS A 37 -6.35 -11.46 -15.38
N TRP A 38 -6.88 -12.47 -14.70
CA TRP A 38 -6.54 -12.70 -13.29
C TRP A 38 -5.08 -13.15 -13.11
N SER A 39 -4.73 -14.32 -13.57
CA SER A 39 -3.37 -14.87 -13.50
C SER A 39 -2.61 -14.78 -14.81
N LYS A 40 -3.33 -14.50 -15.93
CA LYS A 40 -2.77 -14.33 -17.26
C LYS A 40 -3.36 -13.05 -17.87
N ASN A 41 -2.53 -12.20 -18.41
CA ASN A 41 -2.96 -10.95 -19.01
C ASN A 41 -3.60 -11.15 -20.38
N SER A 42 -4.49 -10.21 -20.77
CA SER A 42 -4.84 -10.03 -22.18
C SER A 42 -3.66 -9.43 -22.95
N GLU A 43 -3.70 -9.53 -24.26
CA GLU A 43 -2.67 -8.95 -25.14
C GLU A 43 -2.52 -7.43 -24.91
N ASP A 44 -3.63 -6.71 -24.75
CA ASP A 44 -3.64 -5.26 -24.53
C ASP A 44 -2.98 -4.88 -23.19
N VAL A 45 -3.24 -5.63 -22.11
CA VAL A 45 -2.56 -5.45 -20.81
C VAL A 45 -1.06 -5.69 -20.97
N ASP A 46 -0.66 -6.76 -21.66
CA ASP A 46 0.76 -7.05 -21.88
C ASP A 46 1.45 -5.99 -22.74
N VAL A 47 0.76 -5.42 -23.72
CA VAL A 47 1.26 -4.29 -24.53
C VAL A 47 1.47 -3.07 -23.64
N ALA A 48 0.47 -2.69 -22.85
CA ALA A 48 0.57 -1.54 -21.93
C ALA A 48 1.75 -1.70 -20.97
N LEU A 49 1.90 -2.88 -20.34
CA LEU A 49 2.99 -3.18 -19.41
C LEU A 49 4.37 -3.14 -20.09
N ARG A 50 4.48 -3.66 -21.32
CA ARG A 50 5.73 -3.62 -22.09
C ARG A 50 6.13 -2.18 -22.43
N VAL A 51 5.17 -1.32 -22.81
CA VAL A 51 5.46 0.08 -23.12
C VAL A 51 5.87 0.85 -21.88
N ILE A 52 5.19 0.66 -20.74
CA ILE A 52 5.60 1.27 -19.46
C ILE A 52 7.03 0.83 -19.10
N GLY A 53 7.32 -0.46 -19.21
CA GLY A 53 8.65 -1.01 -18.90
C GLY A 53 9.74 -0.46 -19.84
N ALA A 54 9.47 -0.40 -21.15
CA ALA A 54 10.40 0.13 -22.15
C ALA A 54 10.66 1.64 -21.95
N ALA A 55 9.62 2.42 -21.70
CA ALA A 55 9.74 3.86 -21.43
C ALA A 55 10.52 4.11 -20.13
N SER A 56 10.25 3.34 -19.08
CA SER A 56 11.00 3.39 -17.82
C SER A 56 12.49 3.07 -18.02
N GLN A 57 12.81 2.04 -18.82
CA GLN A 57 14.20 1.71 -19.16
C GLN A 57 14.87 2.84 -19.96
N SER A 58 14.15 3.44 -20.92
CA SER A 58 14.65 4.55 -21.70
C SER A 58 14.94 5.79 -20.86
N ILE A 59 14.10 6.08 -19.84
CA ILE A 59 14.35 7.15 -18.87
C ILE A 59 15.57 6.79 -18.02
N HIS A 60 15.67 5.58 -17.50
CA HIS A 60 16.82 5.11 -16.73
C HIS A 60 18.14 5.34 -17.49
N ASP A 61 18.21 4.96 -18.76
CA ASP A 61 19.41 5.10 -19.58
C ASP A 61 19.62 6.55 -20.01
N GLY A 62 18.53 7.28 -20.30
CA GLY A 62 18.54 8.67 -20.74
C GLY A 62 18.98 9.65 -19.65
N VAL A 63 18.64 9.39 -18.39
CA VAL A 63 18.95 10.29 -17.26
C VAL A 63 20.45 10.45 -17.03
N THR A 64 21.24 9.42 -17.29
CA THR A 64 22.70 9.49 -17.22
C THR A 64 23.24 10.43 -18.28
N ARG A 65 22.75 10.29 -19.52
CA ARG A 65 23.11 11.18 -20.64
C ARG A 65 22.68 12.62 -20.33
N LEU A 66 21.47 12.81 -19.82
CA LEU A 66 20.93 14.11 -19.41
C LEU A 66 21.90 14.81 -18.42
N ASN A 67 22.26 14.12 -17.33
CA ASN A 67 23.17 14.67 -16.32
C ASN A 67 24.56 15.02 -16.91
N LEU A 68 25.15 14.14 -17.71
CA LEU A 68 26.45 14.39 -18.33
C LEU A 68 26.43 15.54 -19.35
N VAL A 69 25.41 15.58 -20.20
CA VAL A 69 25.26 16.60 -21.23
C VAL A 69 25.08 17.99 -20.59
N TYR A 70 24.22 18.11 -19.59
CA TYR A 70 24.00 19.40 -18.95
C TYR A 70 25.17 19.87 -18.06
N LYS A 71 25.96 18.97 -17.50
CA LYS A 71 27.24 19.33 -16.85
C LYS A 71 28.29 19.85 -17.84
N ALA A 72 28.25 19.40 -19.08
CA ALA A 72 29.16 19.82 -20.14
C ALA A 72 28.72 21.12 -20.87
N ASN A 73 27.63 21.76 -20.43
CA ASN A 73 27.03 22.94 -21.08
C ASN A 73 26.62 22.66 -22.55
N PRO A 74 25.48 22.03 -22.78
CA PRO A 74 25.05 21.53 -24.08
C PRO A 74 24.77 22.69 -25.07
N SER A 75 24.88 22.38 -26.37
CA SER A 75 24.30 23.24 -27.39
C SER A 75 22.76 23.26 -27.30
N GLU A 76 22.14 24.30 -27.80
CA GLU A 76 20.69 24.46 -27.84
C GLU A 76 20.01 23.25 -28.52
N VAL A 77 20.53 22.83 -29.70
CA VAL A 77 20.02 21.65 -30.41
C VAL A 77 20.10 20.37 -29.63
N ALA A 78 21.22 20.15 -28.88
CA ALA A 78 21.37 18.95 -28.05
C ALA A 78 20.39 18.98 -26.87
N SER A 79 20.19 20.14 -26.25
CA SER A 79 19.24 20.34 -25.16
C SER A 79 17.80 20.10 -25.60
N GLU A 80 17.40 20.69 -26.75
CA GLU A 80 16.06 20.50 -27.31
C GLU A 80 15.79 19.03 -27.62
N SER A 81 16.73 18.36 -28.30
CA SER A 81 16.60 16.94 -28.64
C SER A 81 16.45 16.05 -27.40
N MET A 82 17.27 16.30 -26.36
CA MET A 82 17.24 15.54 -25.13
C MET A 82 15.92 15.75 -24.36
N SER A 83 15.45 17.00 -24.26
CA SER A 83 14.19 17.33 -23.58
C SER A 83 13.00 16.71 -24.30
N ARG A 84 12.97 16.74 -25.63
CA ARG A 84 11.92 16.10 -26.44
C ARG A 84 11.93 14.57 -26.28
N GLU A 85 13.10 13.94 -26.29
CA GLU A 85 13.25 12.50 -26.08
C GLU A 85 12.72 12.07 -24.69
N MET A 86 13.12 12.76 -23.62
CA MET A 86 12.69 12.48 -22.27
C MET A 86 11.19 12.72 -22.06
N GLY A 87 10.65 13.83 -22.59
CA GLY A 87 9.21 14.12 -22.57
C GLY A 87 8.40 13.03 -23.27
N GLY A 88 8.88 12.55 -24.42
CA GLY A 88 8.24 11.46 -25.18
C GLY A 88 8.14 10.16 -24.37
N PHE A 89 9.17 9.78 -23.60
CA PHE A 89 9.11 8.61 -22.71
C PHE A 89 8.13 8.81 -21.56
N CYS A 90 8.09 9.99 -20.97
CA CYS A 90 7.12 10.32 -19.92
C CYS A 90 5.67 10.24 -20.45
N GLN A 91 5.40 10.80 -21.64
CA GLN A 91 4.09 10.70 -22.30
C GLN A 91 3.69 9.25 -22.57
N GLN A 92 4.60 8.42 -23.09
CA GLN A 92 4.36 7.00 -23.35
C GLN A 92 3.96 6.25 -22.07
N MET A 93 4.64 6.49 -20.95
CA MET A 93 4.29 5.87 -19.67
C MET A 93 2.88 6.25 -19.23
N VAL A 94 2.52 7.53 -19.26
CA VAL A 94 1.20 8.01 -18.82
C VAL A 94 0.09 7.55 -19.78
N ALA A 95 0.31 7.57 -21.09
CA ALA A 95 -0.65 7.04 -22.05
C ALA A 95 -0.89 5.54 -21.84
N SER A 96 0.16 4.77 -21.58
CA SER A 96 0.04 3.34 -21.33
C SER A 96 -0.61 3.03 -19.98
N LEU A 97 -0.43 3.88 -18.96
CA LEU A 97 -1.16 3.79 -17.69
C LEU A 97 -2.66 4.01 -17.90
N THR A 98 -3.04 4.98 -18.75
CA THR A 98 -4.44 5.22 -19.14
C THR A 98 -5.03 4.02 -19.88
N LEU A 99 -4.28 3.44 -20.80
CA LEU A 99 -4.68 2.20 -21.49
C LEU A 99 -4.86 1.07 -20.47
N LEU A 100 -3.90 0.85 -19.58
CA LEU A 100 -3.95 -0.21 -18.55
C LEU A 100 -5.24 -0.15 -17.73
N SER A 101 -5.69 1.07 -17.37
CA SER A 101 -6.92 1.27 -16.60
C SER A 101 -8.20 0.94 -17.39
N SER A 102 -8.14 0.87 -18.72
CA SER A 102 -9.30 0.61 -19.61
C SER A 102 -9.37 -0.83 -20.13
N VAL A 103 -8.29 -1.61 -20.04
CA VAL A 103 -8.19 -2.93 -20.68
C VAL A 103 -8.26 -4.12 -19.73
N GLY A 104 -8.75 -3.93 -18.51
CA GLY A 104 -9.02 -5.02 -17.56
C GLY A 104 -7.99 -5.21 -16.46
N ALA A 105 -7.13 -4.23 -16.22
CA ALA A 105 -6.28 -4.21 -15.03
C ALA A 105 -7.11 -3.97 -13.77
N SER A 106 -6.79 -4.68 -12.68
CA SER A 106 -7.43 -4.48 -11.38
C SER A 106 -7.08 -3.13 -10.78
N LYS A 107 -7.92 -2.63 -9.86
CA LYS A 107 -7.66 -1.42 -9.07
C LYS A 107 -6.26 -1.46 -8.45
N SER A 108 -5.89 -2.60 -7.83
CA SER A 108 -4.55 -2.78 -7.25
C SER A 108 -3.43 -2.61 -8.26
N MET A 109 -3.58 -3.22 -9.46
CA MET A 109 -2.58 -3.14 -10.51
C MET A 109 -2.43 -1.70 -11.01
N VAL A 110 -3.54 -1.03 -11.31
CA VAL A 110 -3.54 0.38 -11.73
C VAL A 110 -2.94 1.28 -10.64
N THR A 111 -3.29 1.06 -9.37
CA THR A 111 -2.72 1.82 -8.24
C THR A 111 -1.20 1.65 -8.16
N TYR A 112 -0.69 0.43 -8.30
CA TYR A 112 0.75 0.15 -8.32
C TYR A 112 1.47 0.88 -9.44
N PHE A 113 0.99 0.73 -10.68
CA PHE A 113 1.61 1.38 -11.82
C PHE A 113 1.48 2.89 -11.77
N SER A 114 0.35 3.41 -11.30
CA SER A 114 0.13 4.84 -11.09
C SER A 114 1.11 5.42 -10.07
N ALA A 115 1.31 4.75 -8.92
CA ALA A 115 2.27 5.16 -7.92
C ALA A 115 3.70 5.12 -8.45
N GLY A 116 4.10 4.03 -9.14
CA GLY A 116 5.43 3.88 -9.73
C GLY A 116 5.71 4.90 -10.82
N VAL A 117 4.78 5.13 -11.74
CA VAL A 117 4.91 6.16 -12.79
C VAL A 117 5.07 7.54 -12.14
N ARG A 118 4.26 7.88 -11.15
CA ARG A 118 4.39 9.16 -10.43
C ARG A 118 5.75 9.29 -9.74
N ALA A 119 6.24 8.24 -9.11
CA ALA A 119 7.56 8.23 -8.47
C ALA A 119 8.68 8.53 -9.47
N VAL A 120 8.65 7.90 -10.66
CA VAL A 120 9.60 8.20 -11.74
C VAL A 120 9.49 9.65 -12.20
N LEU A 121 8.28 10.16 -12.42
CA LEU A 121 8.05 11.54 -12.88
C LEU A 121 8.52 12.56 -11.82
N HIS A 122 8.23 12.35 -10.54
CA HIS A 122 8.68 13.23 -9.46
C HIS A 122 10.20 13.24 -9.33
N SER A 123 10.83 12.06 -9.33
CA SER A 123 12.29 11.97 -9.22
C SER A 123 13.00 12.62 -10.42
N LEU A 124 12.44 12.50 -11.62
CA LEU A 124 12.95 13.18 -12.82
C LEU A 124 12.77 14.70 -12.73
N LYS A 125 11.63 15.19 -12.24
CA LYS A 125 11.38 16.60 -11.99
C LYS A 125 12.38 17.19 -10.99
N ASP A 126 12.67 16.48 -9.89
CA ASP A 126 13.64 16.91 -8.89
C ASP A 126 15.06 17.02 -9.47
N LEU A 127 15.43 16.08 -10.35
CA LEU A 127 16.70 16.14 -11.08
C LEU A 127 16.75 17.36 -12.01
N ILE A 128 15.68 17.62 -12.77
CA ILE A 128 15.58 18.80 -13.67
C ILE A 128 15.69 20.09 -12.85
N GLY A 129 14.98 20.18 -11.71
CA GLY A 129 15.08 21.32 -10.81
C GLY A 129 16.50 21.56 -10.29
N ALA A 130 17.25 20.49 -10.02
CA ALA A 130 18.63 20.59 -9.60
C ALA A 130 19.61 20.93 -10.76
N LEU A 131 19.30 20.59 -11.99
CA LEU A 131 20.05 21.01 -13.18
C LEU A 131 19.87 22.51 -13.45
N LEU A 132 18.69 23.06 -13.18
CA LEU A 132 18.36 24.47 -13.34
C LEU A 132 18.95 25.36 -12.23
N ASP A 133 19.19 24.79 -11.05
CA ASP A 133 19.68 25.52 -9.87
C ASP A 133 21.15 25.15 -9.54
N PRO A 134 22.12 26.03 -9.82
CA PRO A 134 23.54 25.78 -9.53
C PRO A 134 23.82 25.45 -8.06
N SER A 135 23.04 25.94 -7.12
CA SER A 135 23.22 25.66 -5.70
C SER A 135 22.96 24.18 -5.34
N ARG A 136 22.18 23.49 -6.16
CA ARG A 136 21.80 22.09 -5.98
C ARG A 136 22.69 21.10 -6.76
N HIS A 137 23.66 21.56 -7.53
CA HIS A 137 24.52 20.70 -8.37
C HIS A 137 25.26 19.63 -7.60
N ALA A 138 25.59 19.84 -6.33
CA ALA A 138 26.20 18.82 -5.47
C ALA A 138 25.32 17.56 -5.31
N ARG A 139 23.98 17.70 -5.44
CA ARG A 139 23.01 16.63 -5.28
C ARG A 139 22.69 15.84 -6.57
N LEU A 140 23.20 16.27 -7.73
CA LEU A 140 22.83 15.70 -9.04
C LEU A 140 23.09 14.19 -9.14
N ASN A 141 24.20 13.71 -8.56
CA ASN A 141 24.51 12.26 -8.61
C ASN A 141 23.54 11.45 -7.76
N GLY A 142 23.17 11.95 -6.58
CA GLY A 142 22.16 11.32 -5.73
C GLY A 142 20.78 11.30 -6.41
N LEU A 143 20.35 12.43 -6.98
CA LEU A 143 19.06 12.53 -7.69
C LEU A 143 19.03 11.63 -8.94
N THR A 144 20.13 11.51 -9.67
CA THR A 144 20.26 10.53 -10.76
C THR A 144 20.05 9.10 -10.25
N GLY A 145 20.66 8.77 -9.12
CA GLY A 145 20.47 7.47 -8.45
C GLY A 145 19.02 7.23 -8.03
N THR A 146 18.32 8.25 -7.54
CA THR A 146 16.90 8.17 -7.20
C THR A 146 16.04 7.87 -8.43
N VAL A 147 16.30 8.51 -9.59
CA VAL A 147 15.58 8.17 -10.83
C VAL A 147 15.84 6.73 -11.25
N TRP A 148 17.08 6.25 -11.16
CA TRP A 148 17.39 4.83 -11.46
C TRP A 148 16.62 3.88 -10.55
N GLN A 149 16.58 4.18 -9.26
CA GLN A 149 15.89 3.34 -8.28
C GLN A 149 14.38 3.29 -8.56
N THR A 150 13.73 4.45 -8.78
CA THR A 150 12.29 4.49 -9.09
C THR A 150 11.95 3.78 -10.41
N CYS A 151 12.79 3.90 -11.43
CA CYS A 151 12.64 3.13 -12.68
C CYS A 151 12.75 1.61 -12.45
N LYS A 152 13.72 1.17 -11.64
CA LYS A 152 13.91 -0.23 -11.30
C LYS A 152 12.72 -0.79 -10.50
N GLU A 153 12.21 -0.05 -9.55
CA GLU A 153 11.02 -0.42 -8.75
C GLU A 153 9.78 -0.56 -9.64
N LEU A 154 9.56 0.37 -10.57
CA LEU A 154 8.47 0.29 -11.54
C LEU A 154 8.57 -0.96 -12.42
N GLN A 155 9.78 -1.37 -12.84
CA GLN A 155 10.00 -2.61 -13.59
C GLN A 155 9.72 -3.87 -12.78
N GLN A 156 9.82 -3.81 -11.46
CA GLN A 156 9.52 -4.88 -10.52
C GLN A 156 8.05 -4.90 -10.07
N ALA A 157 7.23 -3.99 -10.60
CA ALA A 157 5.80 -3.96 -10.30
C ALA A 157 5.11 -5.28 -10.68
N PRO A 158 4.03 -5.66 -9.96
CA PRO A 158 3.33 -6.92 -10.20
C PRO A 158 2.72 -6.95 -11.60
N LYS A 159 3.00 -8.01 -12.35
CA LYS A 159 2.63 -8.11 -13.78
C LYS A 159 1.25 -8.74 -14.03
N THR A 160 0.55 -9.22 -13.00
CA THR A 160 -0.80 -9.79 -13.12
C THR A 160 -1.71 -9.24 -12.04
N ASN A 161 -3.01 -9.23 -12.29
CA ASN A 161 -4.01 -8.78 -11.31
C ASN A 161 -3.90 -9.55 -9.98
N LYS A 162 -3.73 -10.87 -10.05
CA LYS A 162 -3.52 -11.72 -8.87
C LYS A 162 -2.33 -11.27 -8.03
N LEU A 163 -1.17 -11.08 -8.67
CA LEU A 163 0.04 -10.64 -7.96
C LEU A 163 -0.13 -9.24 -7.36
N ALA A 164 -0.81 -8.33 -8.07
CA ALA A 164 -1.07 -6.98 -7.59
C ALA A 164 -1.97 -6.99 -6.35
N CYS A 165 -3.08 -7.70 -6.39
CA CYS A 165 -4.01 -7.83 -5.26
C CYS A 165 -3.32 -8.45 -4.04
N ARG A 166 -2.59 -9.54 -4.21
CA ARG A 166 -1.86 -10.20 -3.12
C ARG A 166 -0.79 -9.31 -2.50
N ARG A 167 -0.03 -8.61 -3.34
CA ARG A 167 1.00 -7.69 -2.86
C ARG A 167 0.40 -6.53 -2.08
N GLN A 168 -0.75 -6.00 -2.52
CA GLN A 168 -1.47 -4.96 -1.79
C GLN A 168 -1.94 -5.45 -0.41
N MET A 169 -2.54 -6.64 -0.32
CA MET A 169 -2.94 -7.23 0.97
C MET A 169 -1.74 -7.46 1.90
N MET A 170 -0.60 -7.87 1.35
CA MET A 170 0.63 -8.01 2.14
C MET A 170 1.13 -6.65 2.65
N GLN A 171 1.09 -5.60 1.85
CA GLN A 171 1.46 -4.24 2.28
C GLN A 171 0.54 -3.75 3.40
N TRP A 172 -0.77 -3.91 3.26
CA TRP A 172 -1.72 -3.59 4.33
C TRP A 172 -1.43 -4.39 5.60
N SER A 173 -1.13 -5.68 5.47
CA SER A 173 -0.79 -6.53 6.63
C SER A 173 0.50 -6.08 7.32
N VAL A 174 1.48 -5.56 6.59
CA VAL A 174 2.71 -4.98 7.16
C VAL A 174 2.39 -3.67 7.85
N ALA A 175 1.70 -2.74 7.19
CA ALA A 175 1.33 -1.46 7.78
C ALA A 175 0.52 -1.63 9.08
N VAL A 176 -0.49 -2.51 9.07
CA VAL A 176 -1.27 -2.82 10.28
C VAL A 176 -0.40 -3.45 11.37
N LYS A 177 0.60 -4.28 11.00
CA LYS A 177 1.54 -4.84 11.99
C LYS A 177 2.38 -3.74 12.63
N ASP A 178 2.91 -2.82 11.83
CA ASP A 178 3.76 -1.74 12.32
C ASP A 178 2.96 -0.84 13.28
N THR A 179 1.71 -0.50 12.93
CA THR A 179 0.77 0.20 13.83
C THR A 179 0.52 -0.57 15.14
N ILE A 180 0.30 -1.89 15.06
CA ILE A 180 0.13 -2.73 16.25
C ILE A 180 1.38 -2.69 17.14
N ASP A 181 2.56 -2.86 16.56
CA ASP A 181 3.82 -2.92 17.29
C ASP A 181 4.11 -1.56 17.97
N GLU A 182 3.84 -0.45 17.29
CA GLU A 182 3.96 0.92 17.82
C GLU A 182 3.08 1.13 19.05
N PHE A 183 1.79 0.85 18.97
CA PHE A 183 0.87 1.08 20.09
C PHE A 183 1.06 0.08 21.25
N VAL A 184 1.49 -1.13 20.96
CA VAL A 184 1.91 -2.08 22.01
C VAL A 184 3.12 -1.56 22.79
N GLU A 185 4.08 -0.96 22.12
CA GLU A 185 5.27 -0.41 22.77
C GLU A 185 4.94 0.87 23.56
N ALA A 186 4.14 1.78 22.99
CA ALA A 186 3.67 2.98 23.67
C ALA A 186 2.87 2.65 24.95
N ALA A 187 1.94 1.68 24.85
CA ALA A 187 1.17 1.23 26.03
C ALA A 187 2.06 0.62 27.13
N LYS A 188 3.08 -0.16 26.77
CA LYS A 188 4.05 -0.70 27.74
C LYS A 188 4.86 0.39 28.43
N THR A 189 5.36 1.36 27.66
CA THR A 189 6.14 2.49 28.18
C THR A 189 5.34 3.26 29.20
N THR A 190 4.09 3.59 28.88
CA THR A 190 3.16 4.25 29.80
C THR A 190 2.87 3.43 31.04
N ALA A 191 2.63 2.12 30.90
CA ALA A 191 2.38 1.25 32.04
C ALA A 191 3.59 1.16 32.99
N MET A 192 4.81 1.16 32.45
CA MET A 192 6.04 1.18 33.23
C MET A 192 6.25 2.53 33.95
N ALA A 193 5.96 3.65 33.31
CA ALA A 193 6.03 4.98 33.89
C ALA A 193 5.06 5.10 35.07
N ASN A 194 3.82 4.69 34.90
CA ASN A 194 2.79 4.68 35.95
C ASN A 194 3.13 3.76 37.16
N ALA A 195 3.81 2.62 36.90
CA ALA A 195 4.26 1.72 37.95
C ALA A 195 5.42 2.31 38.76
N GLY A 196 6.36 3.04 38.12
CA GLY A 196 7.49 3.69 38.78
C GLY A 196 7.08 4.84 39.72
N GLU A 197 6.03 5.58 39.39
CA GLU A 197 5.49 6.66 40.24
C GLU A 197 4.80 6.12 41.50
N SER A 198 4.24 4.91 41.45
CA SER A 198 3.59 4.27 42.62
C SER A 198 4.56 3.71 43.65
N GLU A 199 5.81 3.41 43.28
CA GLU A 199 6.84 2.93 44.23
C GLU A 199 7.41 4.03 45.12
N SER A 200 7.22 5.32 44.79
CA SER A 200 7.63 6.43 45.66
C SER A 200 6.62 6.74 46.80
N ALA A 201 5.42 6.16 46.73
CA ALA A 201 4.36 6.31 47.74
C ALA A 201 3.95 4.97 48.33
N GLY A 202 4.85 4.36 49.08
CA GLY A 202 4.62 3.30 50.13
C GLY A 202 3.80 2.10 49.76
N ASP A 203 4.50 0.99 49.91
CA ASP A 203 4.09 -0.35 50.31
C ASP A 203 4.00 -1.43 49.21
N LYS A 204 4.73 -2.51 49.52
CA LYS A 204 4.89 -3.72 48.71
C LYS A 204 3.59 -4.50 48.56
N GLY A 205 3.10 -4.65 47.37
CA GLY A 205 2.06 -5.61 47.04
C GLY A 205 2.21 -6.08 45.59
N GLY A 206 2.74 -7.30 45.45
CA GLY A 206 3.07 -7.89 44.15
C GLY A 206 1.89 -7.99 43.18
N LEU A 207 2.20 -7.54 42.00
CA LEU A 207 1.45 -7.75 40.79
C LEU A 207 2.50 -7.77 39.67
N ASP A 208 2.90 -8.77 39.10
CA ASP A 208 2.68 -9.94 38.79
C ASP A 208 3.05 -10.47 37.41
N GLU A 209 3.59 -11.58 37.34
CA GLU A 209 4.07 -12.40 36.24
C GLU A 209 3.06 -12.67 35.12
N GLN A 210 1.84 -12.17 35.15
CA GLN A 210 0.83 -12.44 34.09
C GLN A 210 0.98 -11.64 32.81
N PHE A 211 1.62 -10.46 32.86
CA PHE A 211 1.79 -9.61 31.69
C PHE A 211 2.90 -10.11 30.75
N ALA A 212 3.97 -10.65 31.30
CA ALA A 212 5.12 -11.16 30.56
C ALA A 212 4.83 -12.47 29.77
N ALA A 213 3.89 -13.29 30.24
CA ALA A 213 3.59 -14.60 29.68
C ALA A 213 2.71 -14.54 28.38
N LYS A 214 2.00 -13.43 28.14
CA LYS A 214 1.07 -13.31 27.01
C LYS A 214 1.70 -12.81 25.70
N VAL A 215 2.93 -12.28 25.75
CA VAL A 215 3.62 -11.65 24.61
C VAL A 215 4.60 -12.60 23.90
N SER A 216 4.84 -13.79 24.42
CA SER A 216 5.89 -14.70 23.92
C SER A 216 5.39 -15.83 23.02
N VAL A 217 4.55 -15.59 22.02
CA VAL A 217 4.31 -16.60 20.97
C VAL A 217 4.20 -15.93 19.60
N GLY A 218 5.24 -16.08 18.79
CA GLY A 218 5.13 -15.90 17.33
C GLY A 218 6.22 -15.12 16.64
N GLY A 219 7.47 -15.42 16.91
CA GLY A 219 8.57 -14.98 16.08
C GLY A 219 9.17 -16.16 15.33
N ALA A 220 8.99 -16.23 14.02
CA ALA A 220 9.92 -16.87 13.09
C ALA A 220 9.48 -16.54 11.65
N GLY A 221 10.37 -15.98 10.86
CA GLY A 221 10.19 -15.81 9.41
C GLY A 221 10.98 -14.63 8.88
N GLU A 222 12.27 -14.83 8.68
CA GLU A 222 13.18 -13.96 7.95
C GLU A 222 12.65 -13.68 6.54
N GLY A 223 12.73 -12.42 6.11
CA GLY A 223 12.44 -11.97 4.76
C GLY A 223 12.77 -10.50 4.64
N ASP A 224 14.07 -10.20 4.60
CA ASP A 224 14.63 -8.89 4.31
C ASP A 224 14.13 -8.39 2.94
N VAL A 225 13.30 -7.36 2.93
CA VAL A 225 13.01 -6.54 1.75
C VAL A 225 13.07 -5.09 2.21
N GLY A 226 14.29 -4.53 2.11
CA GLY A 226 14.55 -3.13 2.37
C GLY A 226 13.73 -2.23 1.43
N ALA A 227 12.87 -1.45 2.03
CA ALA A 227 12.29 -0.24 1.45
C ALA A 227 12.46 0.87 2.50
N GLU A 228 13.67 1.41 2.61
CA GLU A 228 13.92 2.67 3.29
C GLU A 228 13.31 3.82 2.46
N GLY A 229 12.03 4.03 2.62
CA GLY A 229 11.39 5.30 2.30
C GLY A 229 11.58 6.22 3.51
N THR A 230 12.53 7.13 3.41
CA THR A 230 12.70 8.22 4.37
C THR A 230 11.40 9.03 4.45
N PHE A 231 10.55 8.69 5.42
CA PHE A 231 9.57 9.63 5.95
C PHE A 231 10.37 10.76 6.61
N ASN A 232 10.15 11.99 6.16
CA ASN A 232 10.70 13.19 6.77
C ASN A 232 10.46 13.15 8.28
N ASP A 233 11.51 13.45 9.04
CA ASP A 233 11.44 13.91 10.42
C ASP A 233 10.39 15.03 10.52
N PHE A 234 9.17 14.68 10.82
CA PHE A 234 8.26 15.55 11.51
C PHE A 234 8.76 15.54 12.96
N ASP A 235 9.45 16.60 13.36
CA ASP A 235 9.73 16.88 14.75
C ASP A 235 8.39 16.96 15.50
N PHE A 236 7.95 15.85 16.05
CA PHE A 236 6.86 15.75 17.02
C PHE A 236 7.39 16.10 18.43
N ASP A 237 8.18 17.16 18.50
CA ASP A 237 8.73 17.64 19.77
C ASP A 237 7.63 18.37 20.54
N GLY A 238 6.88 17.65 21.37
CA GLY A 238 5.96 18.26 22.33
C GLY A 238 4.59 17.66 22.56
N MET A 239 4.25 16.51 21.99
CA MET A 239 3.08 15.76 22.48
C MET A 239 3.51 14.89 23.66
N ASP A 240 2.80 15.00 24.79
CA ASP A 240 2.89 14.03 25.87
C ASP A 240 2.54 12.65 25.30
N GLU A 241 3.57 11.83 25.02
CA GLU A 241 3.41 10.49 24.42
C GLU A 241 2.80 9.45 25.37
N ASN A 242 2.39 9.88 26.56
CA ASN A 242 1.91 9.00 27.60
C ASN A 242 0.37 8.96 27.63
N TYR A 243 -0.18 7.77 27.62
CA TYR A 243 -1.60 7.57 27.84
C TYR A 243 -1.99 7.79 29.30
N GLU A 244 -3.20 8.30 29.51
CA GLU A 244 -3.82 8.23 30.83
C GLU A 244 -4.16 6.76 31.17
N ALA A 245 -4.20 6.44 32.46
CA ALA A 245 -4.53 5.08 32.91
C ALA A 245 -5.91 4.60 32.42
N ALA A 246 -6.84 5.53 32.19
CA ALA A 246 -8.18 5.24 31.65
C ALA A 246 -8.15 4.91 30.14
N GLU A 247 -7.15 5.39 29.39
CA GLU A 247 -7.01 5.22 27.95
C GLU A 247 -6.39 3.85 27.59
N LEU A 248 -5.53 3.29 28.41
CA LEU A 248 -4.82 2.04 28.14
C LEU A 248 -5.74 0.87 27.76
N PRO A 249 -6.90 0.62 28.41
CA PRO A 249 -7.81 -0.44 27.98
C PRO A 249 -8.39 -0.22 26.58
N CYS A 250 -8.57 1.04 26.16
CA CYS A 250 -9.05 1.37 24.82
C CYS A 250 -7.98 1.09 23.76
N VAL A 251 -6.72 1.42 24.03
CA VAL A 251 -5.58 1.11 23.17
C VAL A 251 -5.42 -0.39 23.00
N GLU A 252 -5.42 -1.17 24.10
CA GLU A 252 -5.30 -2.63 24.04
C GLU A 252 -6.42 -3.28 23.23
N ALA A 253 -7.67 -2.84 23.46
CA ALA A 253 -8.82 -3.36 22.74
C ALA A 253 -8.76 -3.00 21.25
N SER A 254 -8.31 -1.80 20.89
CA SER A 254 -8.11 -1.37 19.49
C SER A 254 -7.02 -2.19 18.80
N VAL A 255 -5.90 -2.44 19.47
CA VAL A 255 -4.83 -3.33 18.98
C VAL A 255 -5.37 -4.74 18.70
N ASP A 256 -6.24 -5.26 19.56
CA ASP A 256 -6.86 -6.57 19.33
C ASP A 256 -7.77 -6.58 18.10
N VAL A 257 -8.51 -5.50 17.84
CA VAL A 257 -9.32 -5.33 16.60
C VAL A 257 -8.41 -5.30 15.37
N LEU A 258 -7.32 -4.55 15.40
CA LEU A 258 -6.34 -4.51 14.30
C LEU A 258 -5.70 -5.89 14.06
N ARG A 259 -5.45 -6.68 15.09
CA ARG A 259 -4.99 -8.08 14.97
C ARG A 259 -6.00 -8.96 14.24
N VAL A 260 -7.31 -8.78 14.50
CA VAL A 260 -8.36 -9.50 13.78
C VAL A 260 -8.38 -9.08 12.31
N PHE A 261 -8.31 -7.78 12.02
CA PHE A 261 -8.22 -7.30 10.63
C PHE A 261 -7.04 -7.92 9.88
N ARG A 262 -5.86 -7.97 10.51
CA ARG A 262 -4.69 -8.63 9.93
C ARG A 262 -4.91 -10.12 9.64
N ARG A 263 -5.68 -10.82 10.47
CA ARG A 263 -6.09 -12.22 10.19
C ARG A 263 -7.02 -12.32 8.97
N CYS A 264 -7.94 -11.35 8.80
CA CYS A 264 -8.79 -11.27 7.61
C CYS A 264 -7.97 -11.08 6.33
N LEU A 265 -6.98 -10.17 6.35
CA LEU A 265 -6.04 -9.96 5.23
C LEU A 265 -5.27 -11.24 4.87
N LYS A 266 -4.79 -11.97 5.88
CA LYS A 266 -4.09 -13.25 5.67
C LYS A 266 -5.02 -14.28 5.04
N ALA A 267 -6.21 -14.48 5.59
CA ALA A 267 -7.18 -15.45 5.07
C ALA A 267 -7.56 -15.16 3.60
N ALA A 268 -7.79 -13.89 3.27
CA ALA A 268 -8.08 -13.47 1.91
C ALA A 268 -6.88 -13.74 0.97
N ASN A 269 -5.66 -13.37 1.38
CA ASN A 269 -4.46 -13.62 0.57
C ASN A 269 -4.23 -15.11 0.29
N ASP A 270 -4.45 -15.97 1.29
CA ASP A 270 -4.31 -17.41 1.15
C ASP A 270 -5.37 -17.99 0.20
N SER A 271 -6.63 -17.51 0.31
CA SER A 271 -7.72 -17.92 -0.57
C SER A 271 -7.53 -17.44 -2.01
N LEU A 272 -7.06 -16.22 -2.23
CA LEU A 272 -6.72 -15.73 -3.56
C LEU A 272 -5.59 -16.55 -4.22
N ASN A 273 -4.68 -17.12 -3.43
CA ASN A 273 -3.63 -17.97 -3.95
C ASN A 273 -4.18 -19.27 -4.53
N SER A 274 -5.26 -19.81 -3.94
CA SER A 274 -5.88 -21.06 -4.37
C SER A 274 -6.71 -20.93 -5.66
N LEU A 275 -7.03 -19.72 -6.12
CA LEU A 275 -7.85 -19.49 -7.32
C LEU A 275 -7.24 -20.01 -8.64
N ASP A 276 -5.93 -20.30 -8.66
CA ASP A 276 -5.27 -20.86 -9.84
C ASP A 276 -5.08 -22.38 -9.76
N SER A 277 -5.52 -23.02 -8.68
CA SER A 277 -5.45 -24.48 -8.62
C SER A 277 -6.27 -25.06 -9.77
N PRO A 278 -5.69 -25.92 -10.61
CA PRO A 278 -6.47 -26.59 -11.65
C PRO A 278 -7.65 -27.29 -10.97
N GLU A 279 -8.82 -27.19 -11.59
CA GLU A 279 -9.95 -28.00 -11.16
C GLU A 279 -9.49 -29.48 -11.02
N PRO A 280 -9.94 -30.19 -9.99
CA PRO A 280 -9.74 -31.63 -9.98
C PRO A 280 -10.26 -32.13 -11.32
N GLN A 281 -9.35 -32.64 -12.14
CA GLN A 281 -9.73 -33.28 -13.41
C GLN A 281 -10.67 -34.42 -13.03
N GLU A 282 -11.97 -34.21 -13.20
CA GLU A 282 -12.89 -35.34 -13.25
C GLU A 282 -12.41 -36.25 -14.40
N GLU A 283 -11.90 -37.41 -14.05
CA GLU A 283 -11.53 -38.49 -14.97
C GLU A 283 -12.78 -39.02 -15.71
N SER A 284 -13.52 -38.14 -16.35
CA SER A 284 -14.62 -38.54 -17.23
C SER A 284 -14.57 -37.69 -18.49
N GLY A 285 -14.30 -38.35 -19.59
CA GLY A 285 -14.14 -37.81 -20.93
C GLY A 285 -15.40 -37.13 -21.51
N ALA A 286 -15.91 -36.13 -20.84
CA ALA A 286 -16.93 -35.22 -21.33
C ALA A 286 -16.27 -33.91 -21.77
N THR A 287 -16.46 -33.56 -23.02
CA THR A 287 -16.07 -32.31 -23.66
C THR A 287 -16.40 -31.11 -22.77
N ALA A 288 -15.39 -30.31 -22.42
CA ALA A 288 -15.53 -29.10 -21.68
C ALA A 288 -16.57 -28.16 -22.35
N GLY A 289 -17.77 -28.16 -21.80
CA GLY A 289 -18.85 -27.25 -22.21
C GLY A 289 -18.68 -25.86 -21.55
N PRO A 290 -19.52 -24.86 -21.90
CA PRO A 290 -19.45 -23.49 -21.45
C PRO A 290 -19.61 -23.27 -19.92
N ALA A 291 -19.70 -24.36 -19.14
CA ALA A 291 -19.81 -24.27 -17.67
C ALA A 291 -18.53 -23.75 -16.97
N GLY A 292 -17.36 -23.89 -17.57
CA GLY A 292 -16.10 -23.46 -16.96
C GLY A 292 -15.91 -21.94 -16.91
N GLU A 293 -16.44 -21.18 -17.87
CA GLU A 293 -16.32 -19.72 -17.91
C GLU A 293 -17.15 -19.05 -16.82
N GLY A 294 -18.37 -19.52 -16.57
CA GLY A 294 -19.26 -18.99 -15.55
C GLY A 294 -18.73 -19.17 -14.12
N TRP A 295 -18.07 -20.30 -13.85
CA TRP A 295 -17.46 -20.59 -12.56
C TRP A 295 -16.26 -19.65 -12.25
N LEU A 296 -15.40 -19.44 -13.24
CA LEU A 296 -14.27 -18.51 -13.11
C LEU A 296 -14.76 -17.08 -12.92
N GLN A 297 -15.78 -16.66 -13.66
CA GLN A 297 -16.43 -15.35 -13.52
C GLN A 297 -16.93 -15.13 -12.09
N GLY A 298 -17.67 -16.06 -11.51
CA GLY A 298 -18.16 -15.95 -10.14
C GLY A 298 -17.05 -15.83 -9.10
N LYS A 299 -15.94 -16.57 -9.27
CA LYS A 299 -14.78 -16.46 -8.37
C LYS A 299 -14.06 -15.13 -8.49
N LEU A 300 -14.03 -14.51 -9.65
CA LEU A 300 -13.42 -13.21 -9.86
C LEU A 300 -14.28 -12.08 -9.31
N GLU A 301 -15.60 -12.16 -9.44
CA GLU A 301 -16.52 -11.24 -8.79
C GLU A 301 -16.41 -11.33 -7.26
N TRP A 302 -16.28 -12.52 -6.74
CA TRP A 302 -15.98 -12.76 -5.32
C TRP A 302 -14.64 -12.11 -4.93
N ALA A 303 -13.56 -12.35 -5.67
CA ALA A 303 -12.24 -11.76 -5.39
C ALA A 303 -12.28 -10.23 -5.40
N LYS A 304 -13.03 -9.63 -6.36
CA LYS A 304 -13.27 -8.18 -6.42
C LYS A 304 -14.01 -7.68 -5.18
N SER A 305 -15.08 -8.36 -4.78
CA SER A 305 -15.87 -7.98 -3.61
C SER A 305 -15.05 -8.09 -2.32
N VAL A 306 -14.30 -9.18 -2.15
CA VAL A 306 -13.37 -9.36 -1.03
C VAL A 306 -12.35 -8.22 -0.98
N GLN A 307 -11.75 -7.87 -2.11
CA GLN A 307 -10.77 -6.79 -2.18
C GLN A 307 -11.40 -5.44 -1.83
N THR A 308 -12.61 -5.14 -2.32
CA THR A 308 -13.29 -3.87 -2.05
C THR A 308 -13.54 -3.70 -0.55
N HIS A 309 -14.10 -4.71 0.13
CA HIS A 309 -14.37 -4.62 1.56
C HIS A 309 -13.10 -4.57 2.41
N LEU A 310 -12.02 -5.20 1.96
CA LEU A 310 -10.72 -5.09 2.65
C LEU A 310 -10.04 -3.73 2.42
N ASP A 311 -10.27 -3.09 1.28
CA ASP A 311 -9.80 -1.72 1.01
C ASP A 311 -10.50 -0.72 1.94
N ASP A 312 -11.84 -0.81 2.03
CA ASP A 312 -12.65 -0.01 2.95
C ASP A 312 -12.23 -0.25 4.42
N ALA A 313 -12.01 -1.52 4.80
CA ALA A 313 -11.55 -1.87 6.15
C ALA A 313 -10.13 -1.35 6.43
N ASN A 314 -9.26 -1.34 5.43
CA ASN A 314 -7.89 -0.81 5.58
C ASN A 314 -7.88 0.71 5.78
N GLU A 315 -8.77 1.44 5.09
CA GLU A 315 -8.94 2.87 5.31
C GLU A 315 -9.41 3.15 6.74
N CYS A 316 -10.47 2.46 7.19
CA CYS A 316 -10.96 2.60 8.57
C CYS A 316 -9.89 2.18 9.62
N ALA A 317 -9.12 1.12 9.37
CA ALA A 317 -8.05 0.69 10.27
C ALA A 317 -6.92 1.73 10.38
N GLY A 318 -6.58 2.40 9.28
CA GLY A 318 -5.65 3.52 9.27
C GLY A 318 -6.15 4.70 10.11
N GLU A 319 -7.44 5.06 9.96
CA GLU A 319 -8.07 6.12 10.75
C GLU A 319 -8.13 5.76 12.25
N VAL A 320 -8.46 4.52 12.59
CA VAL A 320 -8.36 4.03 13.98
C VAL A 320 -6.94 4.19 14.51
N GLY A 321 -5.91 3.83 13.72
CA GLY A 321 -4.51 4.03 14.08
C GLY A 321 -4.18 5.49 14.40
N ILE A 322 -4.63 6.43 13.57
CA ILE A 322 -4.40 7.86 13.78
C ILE A 322 -5.06 8.36 15.09
N LEU A 323 -6.25 7.84 15.42
CA LEU A 323 -7.00 8.25 16.62
C LEU A 323 -6.49 7.58 17.90
N LEU A 324 -5.53 6.67 17.81
CA LEU A 324 -4.91 6.05 18.98
C LEU A 324 -3.78 6.88 19.60
N TYR A 325 -3.37 7.98 18.98
CA TYR A 325 -2.42 8.89 19.61
C TYR A 325 -3.11 9.70 20.73
N PRO A 326 -2.48 9.84 21.89
CA PRO A 326 -3.07 10.57 23.01
C PRO A 326 -3.18 12.09 22.74
N PRO A 327 -4.18 12.80 23.31
CA PRO A 327 -5.28 12.25 24.11
C PRO A 327 -6.35 11.61 23.22
N LEU A 328 -6.95 10.50 23.71
CA LEU A 328 -7.96 9.78 22.94
C LEU A 328 -9.30 10.52 22.85
N ASP A 329 -9.82 10.72 21.64
CA ASP A 329 -11.24 11.07 21.46
C ASP A 329 -12.10 9.80 21.37
N GLY A 330 -12.70 9.41 22.51
CA GLY A 330 -13.52 8.20 22.59
C GLY A 330 -14.72 8.21 21.65
N GLY A 331 -15.28 9.39 21.35
CA GLY A 331 -16.43 9.52 20.44
C GLY A 331 -16.06 9.29 18.98
N GLU A 332 -14.95 9.89 18.55
CA GLU A 332 -14.44 9.73 17.18
C GLU A 332 -13.91 8.31 16.95
N LEU A 333 -13.15 7.78 17.92
CA LEU A 333 -12.62 6.41 17.88
C LEU A 333 -13.76 5.37 17.81
N LEU A 334 -14.85 5.56 18.55
CA LEU A 334 -16.03 4.69 18.48
C LEU A 334 -16.69 4.75 17.09
N GLY A 335 -16.79 5.95 16.50
CA GLY A 335 -17.30 6.13 15.16
C GLY A 335 -16.52 5.32 14.13
N ARG A 336 -15.20 5.43 14.13
CA ARG A 336 -14.32 4.71 13.19
C ARG A 336 -14.25 3.20 13.45
N ALA A 337 -14.30 2.79 14.72
CA ALA A 337 -14.43 1.37 15.07
C ALA A 337 -15.72 0.74 14.55
N ASN A 338 -16.84 1.48 14.57
CA ASN A 338 -18.09 1.02 14.00
C ASN A 338 -18.05 0.92 12.46
N ASP A 339 -17.38 1.84 11.78
CA ASP A 339 -17.19 1.77 10.33
C ASP A 339 -16.28 0.59 9.95
N LEU A 340 -15.21 0.35 10.70
CA LEU A 340 -14.36 -0.83 10.54
C LEU A 340 -15.16 -2.14 10.75
N GLU A 341 -16.06 -2.19 11.75
CA GLU A 341 -16.93 -3.35 11.96
C GLU A 341 -17.82 -3.63 10.75
N LYS A 342 -18.47 -2.59 10.19
CA LYS A 342 -19.33 -2.75 9.01
C LYS A 342 -18.55 -3.33 7.84
N SER A 343 -17.35 -2.80 7.57
CA SER A 343 -16.50 -3.28 6.48
C SER A 343 -16.03 -4.71 6.69
N LEU A 344 -15.62 -5.07 7.92
CA LEU A 344 -15.21 -6.44 8.27
C LEU A 344 -16.38 -7.42 8.28
N ALA A 345 -17.58 -7.01 8.69
CA ALA A 345 -18.78 -7.84 8.62
C ALA A 345 -19.16 -8.14 7.17
N ALA A 346 -19.16 -7.12 6.30
CA ALA A 346 -19.41 -7.27 4.87
C ALA A 346 -18.34 -8.15 4.21
N PHE A 347 -17.05 -7.98 4.56
CA PHE A 347 -16.00 -8.87 4.14
C PHE A 347 -16.29 -10.33 4.54
N CYS A 348 -16.63 -10.59 5.80
CA CYS A 348 -16.93 -11.95 6.28
C CYS A 348 -18.10 -12.57 5.53
N GLU A 349 -19.17 -11.81 5.26
CA GLU A 349 -20.32 -12.30 4.50
C GLU A 349 -19.92 -12.73 3.08
N VAL A 350 -19.20 -11.89 2.36
CA VAL A 350 -18.72 -12.19 1.00
C VAL A 350 -17.70 -13.33 1.01
N PHE A 351 -16.76 -13.31 1.96
CA PHE A 351 -15.67 -14.28 2.04
C PHE A 351 -16.19 -15.72 2.21
N TYR A 352 -17.23 -15.91 3.04
CA TYR A 352 -17.80 -17.21 3.29
C TYR A 352 -18.93 -17.60 2.34
N ALA A 353 -19.54 -16.65 1.61
CA ALA A 353 -20.60 -16.96 0.65
C ALA A 353 -20.12 -17.80 -0.54
N CYS A 354 -18.86 -17.73 -0.91
CA CYS A 354 -18.25 -18.44 -2.05
C CYS A 354 -17.60 -19.80 -1.66
N GLY A 355 -17.57 -20.13 -0.38
CA GLY A 355 -17.14 -21.45 0.08
C GLY A 355 -18.13 -22.51 -0.40
N GLU A 356 -17.66 -23.47 -1.19
CA GLU A 356 -18.45 -24.58 -1.70
C GLU A 356 -19.22 -25.25 -0.56
N GLY A 357 -20.48 -25.03 -0.57
CA GLY A 357 -21.55 -25.80 0.04
C GLY A 357 -21.39 -26.24 1.49
N LYS A 358 -22.39 -25.94 2.26
CA LYS A 358 -22.76 -26.66 3.49
C LYS A 358 -22.04 -26.20 4.75
N ASN A 359 -22.29 -25.02 5.19
CA ASN A 359 -22.50 -24.76 6.64
C ASN A 359 -22.79 -23.25 6.84
N SER A 360 -23.91 -22.78 6.28
CA SER A 360 -24.43 -21.43 6.54
C SER A 360 -24.85 -21.18 8.00
N GLU A 361 -24.80 -22.24 8.84
CA GLU A 361 -25.16 -22.16 10.25
C GLU A 361 -23.96 -22.10 11.21
N MET A 362 -22.72 -22.36 10.75
CA MET A 362 -21.54 -22.18 11.58
C MET A 362 -21.08 -20.74 11.48
N GLU A 363 -21.28 -19.94 12.51
CA GLU A 363 -20.67 -18.61 12.66
C GLU A 363 -19.19 -18.72 12.34
N SER A 364 -18.75 -17.99 11.31
CA SER A 364 -17.37 -18.05 10.88
C SER A 364 -16.45 -17.62 12.04
N PRO A 365 -15.34 -18.34 12.28
CA PRO A 365 -14.42 -17.99 13.35
C PRO A 365 -13.92 -16.53 13.28
N LEU A 366 -13.76 -16.02 12.06
CA LEU A 366 -13.37 -14.61 11.86
C LEU A 366 -14.50 -13.65 12.23
N ARG A 367 -15.74 -13.91 11.81
CA ARG A 367 -16.91 -13.09 12.17
C ARG A 367 -17.09 -13.03 13.68
N LYS A 368 -16.99 -14.18 14.36
CA LYS A 368 -17.06 -14.25 15.81
C LYS A 368 -15.97 -13.40 16.47
N ALA A 369 -14.73 -13.51 16.00
CA ALA A 369 -13.61 -12.74 16.51
C ALA A 369 -13.81 -11.22 16.28
N VAL A 370 -14.35 -10.80 15.11
CA VAL A 370 -14.69 -9.39 14.82
C VAL A 370 -15.68 -8.88 15.85
N VAL A 371 -16.83 -9.55 16.02
CA VAL A 371 -17.89 -9.11 16.93
C VAL A 371 -17.39 -9.08 18.39
N GLU A 372 -16.66 -10.11 18.83
CA GLU A 372 -16.12 -10.20 20.20
C GLU A 372 -15.16 -9.05 20.50
N LYS A 373 -14.18 -8.79 19.63
CA LYS A 373 -13.15 -7.78 19.89
C LYS A 373 -13.68 -6.35 19.80
N LEU A 374 -14.61 -6.10 18.88
CA LEU A 374 -15.28 -4.80 18.80
C LEU A 374 -16.23 -4.57 20.00
N GLY A 375 -16.86 -5.62 20.51
CA GLY A 375 -17.63 -5.53 21.75
C GLY A 375 -16.77 -5.14 22.95
N VAL A 376 -15.56 -5.68 23.05
CA VAL A 376 -14.59 -5.31 24.10
C VAL A 376 -14.16 -3.85 23.94
N LEU A 377 -13.87 -3.40 22.72
CA LEU A 377 -13.48 -2.00 22.45
C LEU A 377 -14.61 -1.03 22.85
N ARG A 378 -15.84 -1.30 22.46
CA ARG A 378 -17.00 -0.47 22.85
C ARG A 378 -17.13 -0.37 24.38
N ALA A 379 -17.03 -1.49 25.08
CA ALA A 379 -17.11 -1.50 26.53
C ALA A 379 -15.92 -0.77 27.21
N ALA A 380 -14.77 -0.68 26.57
CA ALA A 380 -13.67 0.13 27.05
C ALA A 380 -13.94 1.63 26.82
N LEU A 381 -14.41 2.00 25.62
CA LEU A 381 -14.72 3.39 25.27
C LEU A 381 -15.88 3.99 26.07
N GLU A 382 -16.84 3.19 26.53
CA GLU A 382 -17.92 3.64 27.41
C GLU A 382 -17.43 4.03 28.81
N LYS A 383 -16.20 3.65 29.17
CA LYS A 383 -15.59 3.96 30.47
C LYS A 383 -14.58 5.11 30.41
N LEU A 384 -14.20 5.50 29.20
CA LEU A 384 -13.37 6.67 28.93
C LEU A 384 -14.19 7.94 29.02
#